data_1f2eba68aea85d3b5ac0de38dcfe782b
#
_entry.id   1f2eba68aea85d3b5ac0de38dcfe782b
#
_cell.length_a   1.000
_cell.length_b   1.000
_cell.length_c   1.000
_cell.angle_alpha   90.00
_cell.angle_beta   90.00
_cell.angle_gamma   90.00
#
_symmetry.space_group_name_H-M   'P 1'
#
loop_
_entity.id
_entity.type
_entity.pdbx_description
1 polymer ?
#
loop_
_entity_poly.entity_id
_entity_poly.type
_entity_poly.pdbx_seq_one_letter_code
_entity_poly.pdbx_strand_id
1 'polypeptide(L)'
;KRNKLAVIGMIGLLLIVIMAFIGPLMNKHDFAEQNVDHRNLPAKIPLLDHVSFLPFDGKGTDGKNAYKEAGAKENYWFGTDQLGRDLWTRTWKGAQISLYIGVVAALLDICIGVVYGAVSGFFGGRVDDVMQRILEIIASIPNLIVVILFVLIFEPSIWTIILAMSITGWLGMSRVVRGEFLKLKNQEFVLASQTLGASKFKLIFKHILPNTLGAIVVTSMFTVPSAIFFEAFL
;
A
#
# COMPACT_ATOMS: atom_id res chain seq x y z
N LYS A 1 11.14 27.29 3.98
CA LYS A 1 9.68 27.43 4.21
C LYS A 1 9.09 26.02 4.35
N ARG A 2 8.51 25.69 5.54
CA ARG A 2 7.82 24.40 5.74
C ARG A 2 6.63 24.33 4.76
N ASN A 3 6.58 23.28 3.94
CA ASN A 3 5.44 23.05 3.03
C ASN A 3 4.22 22.64 3.87
N LYS A 4 3.27 23.58 4.04
CA LYS A 4 2.06 23.36 4.86
C LYS A 4 1.22 22.18 4.35
N LEU A 5 1.14 22.01 3.02
CA LEU A 5 0.39 20.90 2.40
C LEU A 5 1.01 19.54 2.74
N ALA A 6 2.34 19.45 2.75
CA ALA A 6 3.02 18.21 3.15
C ALA A 6 2.75 17.85 4.62
N VAL A 7 2.70 18.86 5.51
CA VAL A 7 2.36 18.64 6.94
C VAL A 7 0.91 18.17 7.09
N ILE A 8 -0.03 18.78 6.38
CA ILE A 8 -1.44 18.35 6.39
C ILE A 8 -1.58 16.92 5.87
N GLY A 9 -0.93 16.59 4.75
CA GLY A 9 -0.93 15.23 4.20
C GLY A 9 -0.34 14.20 5.17
N MET A 10 0.78 14.53 5.83
CA MET A 10 1.40 13.66 6.83
C MET A 10 0.47 13.43 8.03
N ILE A 11 -0.18 14.46 8.53
CA ILE A 11 -1.17 14.33 9.64
C ILE A 11 -2.33 13.45 9.19
N GLY A 12 -2.87 13.65 7.97
CA GLY A 12 -3.96 12.84 7.43
C GLY A 12 -3.58 11.37 7.32
N LEU A 13 -2.41 11.07 6.78
CA LEU A 13 -1.89 9.69 6.70
C LEU A 13 -1.70 9.07 8.10
N LEU A 14 -1.14 9.83 9.03
CA LEU A 14 -0.96 9.37 10.41
C LEU A 14 -2.30 9.04 11.07
N LEU A 15 -3.32 9.87 10.87
CA LEU A 15 -4.67 9.62 11.37
C LEU A 15 -5.26 8.35 10.76
N ILE A 16 -5.13 8.13 9.45
CA ILE A 16 -5.61 6.91 8.80
C ILE A 16 -4.91 5.67 9.39
N VAL A 17 -3.58 5.73 9.54
CA VAL A 17 -2.81 4.61 10.14
C VAL A 17 -3.27 4.35 11.57
N ILE A 18 -3.41 5.38 12.40
CA ILE A 18 -3.91 5.24 13.78
C ILE A 18 -5.30 4.62 13.78
N MET A 19 -6.21 5.13 12.94
CA MET A 19 -7.58 4.63 12.85
C MET A 19 -7.65 3.19 12.33
N ALA A 20 -6.77 2.78 11.43
CA ALA A 20 -6.69 1.39 10.98
C ALA A 20 -6.43 0.40 12.13
N PHE A 21 -5.66 0.81 13.15
CA PHE A 21 -5.37 -0.05 14.31
C PHE A 21 -6.35 0.13 15.47
N ILE A 22 -6.79 1.35 15.74
CA ILE A 22 -7.68 1.67 16.85
C ILE A 22 -9.15 1.52 16.45
N GLY A 23 -9.51 1.89 15.21
CA GLY A 23 -10.89 1.91 14.72
C GLY A 23 -11.68 0.62 14.95
N PRO A 24 -11.14 -0.56 14.63
CA PRO A 24 -11.82 -1.83 14.90
C PRO A 24 -12.08 -2.11 16.40
N LEU A 25 -11.30 -1.48 17.28
CA LEU A 25 -11.42 -1.66 18.73
C LEU A 25 -12.40 -0.67 19.38
N MET A 26 -12.86 0.34 18.62
CA MET A 26 -13.71 1.42 19.15
C MET A 26 -15.18 0.99 19.32
N ASN A 27 -15.60 -0.06 18.64
CA ASN A 27 -16.91 -0.65 18.82
C ASN A 27 -16.81 -2.13 19.22
N LYS A 28 -17.94 -2.76 19.54
CA LYS A 28 -17.99 -4.14 20.03
C LYS A 28 -18.27 -5.17 18.93
N HIS A 29 -18.48 -4.73 17.70
CA HIS A 29 -18.85 -5.59 16.58
C HIS A 29 -17.62 -6.28 15.98
N ASP A 30 -17.72 -7.58 15.72
CA ASP A 30 -16.72 -8.31 14.96
C ASP A 30 -16.92 -8.01 13.45
N PHE A 31 -15.80 -7.93 12.70
CA PHE A 31 -15.84 -7.66 11.26
C PHE A 31 -16.52 -8.77 10.43
N ALA A 32 -16.56 -9.99 10.94
CA ALA A 32 -17.17 -11.17 10.31
C ALA A 32 -18.58 -11.45 10.80
N GLU A 33 -19.02 -10.88 11.92
CA GLU A 33 -20.32 -11.08 12.50
C GLU A 33 -21.44 -10.66 11.53
N GLN A 34 -22.39 -11.56 11.26
CA GLN A 34 -23.50 -11.32 10.36
C GLN A 34 -24.81 -11.33 11.14
N ASN A 35 -25.64 -10.31 10.92
CA ASN A 35 -26.98 -10.23 11.47
C ASN A 35 -27.95 -9.77 10.38
N VAL A 36 -28.59 -10.73 9.71
CA VAL A 36 -29.47 -10.48 8.56
C VAL A 36 -30.67 -9.59 8.92
N ASP A 37 -31.11 -9.59 10.17
CA ASP A 37 -32.20 -8.72 10.63
C ASP A 37 -31.78 -7.24 10.67
N HIS A 38 -30.47 -6.99 10.78
CA HIS A 38 -29.87 -5.65 10.78
C HIS A 38 -29.29 -5.24 9.40
N ARG A 39 -29.76 -5.82 8.31
CA ARG A 39 -29.27 -5.52 6.95
C ARG A 39 -29.58 -4.08 6.54
N ASN A 40 -28.62 -3.45 5.85
CA ASN A 40 -28.77 -2.10 5.26
C ASN A 40 -29.25 -1.03 6.25
N LEU A 41 -28.90 -1.15 7.53
CA LEU A 41 -29.18 -0.09 8.49
C LEU A 41 -28.34 1.15 8.15
N PRO A 42 -28.95 2.35 8.17
CA PRO A 42 -28.24 3.61 7.96
C PRO A 42 -27.27 3.90 9.10
N ALA A 43 -26.32 4.79 8.86
CA ALA A 43 -25.34 5.21 9.85
C ALA A 43 -26.02 5.85 11.07
N LYS A 44 -25.58 5.45 12.28
CA LYS A 44 -26.07 6.02 13.53
C LYS A 44 -24.95 6.20 14.56
N ILE A 45 -24.65 7.47 14.88
CA ILE A 45 -23.64 7.84 15.88
C ILE A 45 -24.36 8.52 17.05
N PRO A 46 -24.33 7.95 18.26
CA PRO A 46 -25.13 8.44 19.40
C PRO A 46 -24.92 9.90 19.78
N LEU A 47 -23.74 10.46 19.51
CA LEU A 47 -23.41 11.88 19.79
C LEU A 47 -23.85 12.83 18.68
N LEU A 48 -24.11 12.33 17.47
CA LEU A 48 -24.40 13.13 16.28
C LEU A 48 -25.83 12.92 15.77
N ASP A 49 -26.60 12.01 16.36
CA ASP A 49 -27.98 11.70 15.98
C ASP A 49 -28.97 12.85 16.20
N HIS A 50 -28.59 13.84 17.04
CA HIS A 50 -29.37 15.07 17.29
C HIS A 50 -29.09 16.20 16.29
N VAL A 51 -28.08 16.05 15.42
CA VAL A 51 -27.68 17.09 14.46
C VAL A 51 -28.39 16.87 13.13
N SER A 52 -29.50 17.55 12.90
CA SER A 52 -30.40 17.34 11.73
C SER A 52 -29.74 17.50 10.35
N PHE A 53 -28.58 18.09 10.29
CA PHE A 53 -27.80 18.33 9.06
C PHE A 53 -26.89 17.14 8.72
N LEU A 54 -26.60 16.25 9.68
CA LEU A 54 -25.71 15.11 9.49
C LEU A 54 -26.52 13.81 9.28
N PRO A 55 -26.12 12.94 8.35
CA PRO A 55 -26.83 11.68 8.05
C PRO A 55 -26.47 10.56 9.03
N PHE A 56 -26.45 10.86 10.35
CA PHE A 56 -26.06 9.90 11.41
C PHE A 56 -27.17 9.70 12.44
N ASP A 57 -28.44 9.92 12.03
CA ASP A 57 -29.62 9.84 12.90
C ASP A 57 -30.31 8.47 12.88
N GLY A 58 -29.81 7.53 12.08
CA GLY A 58 -30.39 6.18 11.96
C GLY A 58 -31.72 6.12 11.23
N LYS A 59 -32.11 7.17 10.48
CA LYS A 59 -33.31 7.19 9.66
C LYS A 59 -33.03 6.72 8.24
N GLY A 60 -33.96 5.97 7.69
CA GLY A 60 -33.94 5.60 6.29
C GLY A 60 -34.27 6.76 5.37
N THR A 61 -34.16 6.56 4.07
CA THR A 61 -34.52 7.54 3.03
C THR A 61 -36.00 7.94 3.06
N ASP A 62 -36.83 7.14 3.68
CA ASP A 62 -38.27 7.37 3.93
C ASP A 62 -38.54 8.19 5.20
N GLY A 63 -37.50 8.60 5.93
CA GLY A 63 -37.59 9.36 7.18
C GLY A 63 -37.97 8.54 8.40
N LYS A 64 -38.19 7.22 8.26
CA LYS A 64 -38.52 6.32 9.36
C LYS A 64 -37.26 5.86 10.10
N ASN A 65 -37.43 5.54 11.38
CA ASN A 65 -36.33 5.02 12.19
C ASN A 65 -36.12 3.53 11.89
N ALA A 66 -35.12 3.26 11.02
CA ALA A 66 -34.78 1.90 10.57
C ALA A 66 -34.39 0.97 11.71
N TYR A 67 -33.78 1.50 12.78
CA TYR A 67 -33.39 0.72 13.96
C TYR A 67 -34.59 0.20 14.77
N LYS A 68 -35.68 0.98 14.85
CA LYS A 68 -36.91 0.52 15.50
C LYS A 68 -37.61 -0.55 14.68
N GLU A 69 -37.61 -0.41 13.34
CA GLU A 69 -38.23 -1.40 12.46
C GLU A 69 -37.47 -2.73 12.48
N ALA A 70 -36.14 -2.69 12.52
CA ALA A 70 -35.27 -3.86 12.62
C ALA A 70 -35.13 -4.44 14.06
N GLY A 71 -35.68 -3.77 15.08
CA GLY A 71 -35.50 -4.17 16.47
C GLY A 71 -34.07 -4.05 16.99
N ALA A 72 -33.21 -3.30 16.29
CA ALA A 72 -31.79 -3.14 16.63
C ALA A 72 -31.60 -2.24 17.86
N LYS A 73 -30.95 -2.77 18.88
CA LYS A 73 -30.59 -2.04 20.12
C LYS A 73 -29.21 -1.40 20.05
N GLU A 74 -28.37 -1.87 19.14
CA GLU A 74 -26.99 -1.44 18.95
C GLU A 74 -26.92 -0.31 17.94
N ASN A 75 -25.84 0.48 17.97
CA ASN A 75 -25.62 1.57 17.04
C ASN A 75 -24.47 1.21 16.09
N TYR A 76 -24.74 1.23 14.80
CA TYR A 76 -23.76 1.01 13.75
C TYR A 76 -23.30 2.36 13.19
N TRP A 77 -22.09 2.78 13.51
CA TRP A 77 -21.61 4.13 13.22
C TRP A 77 -21.58 4.46 11.73
N PHE A 78 -21.21 3.51 10.89
CA PHE A 78 -21.27 3.65 9.43
C PHE A 78 -22.43 2.86 8.81
N GLY A 79 -23.34 2.35 9.64
CA GLY A 79 -24.42 1.47 9.23
C GLY A 79 -23.94 0.04 8.99
N THR A 80 -24.77 -0.73 8.29
CA THR A 80 -24.54 -2.15 7.99
C THR A 80 -24.64 -2.43 6.49
N ASP A 81 -24.01 -3.51 6.06
CA ASP A 81 -24.13 -4.01 4.69
C ASP A 81 -25.35 -4.93 4.48
N GLN A 82 -25.44 -5.55 3.30
CA GLN A 82 -26.54 -6.45 2.92
C GLN A 82 -26.62 -7.71 3.79
N LEU A 83 -25.56 -8.09 4.49
CA LEU A 83 -25.50 -9.21 5.42
C LEU A 83 -25.63 -8.76 6.88
N GLY A 84 -25.88 -7.47 7.13
CA GLY A 84 -25.98 -6.89 8.46
C GLY A 84 -24.66 -6.78 9.20
N ARG A 85 -23.51 -6.77 8.49
CA ARG A 85 -22.17 -6.63 9.07
C ARG A 85 -21.86 -5.16 9.30
N ASP A 86 -21.18 -4.85 10.42
CA ASP A 86 -20.80 -3.48 10.77
C ASP A 86 -19.80 -2.88 9.78
N LEU A 87 -20.19 -1.79 9.11
CA LEU A 87 -19.34 -1.13 8.13
C LEU A 87 -18.18 -0.35 8.75
N TRP A 88 -18.31 0.16 9.98
CA TRP A 88 -17.19 0.82 10.67
C TRP A 88 -16.02 -0.13 10.89
N THR A 89 -16.27 -1.26 11.54
CA THR A 89 -15.24 -2.26 11.84
C THR A 89 -14.64 -2.81 10.55
N ARG A 90 -15.47 -3.08 9.54
CA ARG A 90 -15.02 -3.58 8.23
C ARG A 90 -14.14 -2.58 7.49
N THR A 91 -14.47 -1.30 7.52
CA THR A 91 -13.68 -0.25 6.88
C THR A 91 -12.28 -0.16 7.49
N TRP A 92 -12.19 -0.12 8.81
CA TRP A 92 -10.87 0.01 9.46
C TRP A 92 -10.08 -1.29 9.44
N LYS A 93 -10.74 -2.44 9.49
CA LYS A 93 -10.07 -3.75 9.32
C LYS A 93 -9.56 -3.93 7.88
N GLY A 94 -10.34 -3.52 6.88
CA GLY A 94 -9.89 -3.46 5.49
C GLY A 94 -8.68 -2.54 5.32
N ALA A 95 -8.74 -1.32 5.86
CA ALA A 95 -7.61 -0.40 5.83
C ALA A 95 -6.33 -0.98 6.47
N GLN A 96 -6.47 -1.73 7.58
CA GLN A 96 -5.34 -2.44 8.20
C GLN A 96 -4.71 -3.47 7.27
N ILE A 97 -5.54 -4.26 6.59
CA ILE A 97 -5.08 -5.29 5.64
C ILE A 97 -4.40 -4.64 4.44
N SER A 98 -5.02 -3.61 3.84
CA SER A 98 -4.46 -2.89 2.69
C SER A 98 -3.13 -2.22 3.02
N LEU A 99 -3.00 -1.59 4.19
CA LEU A 99 -1.73 -1.03 4.66
C LEU A 99 -0.66 -2.11 4.84
N TYR A 100 -1.03 -3.26 5.39
CA TYR A 100 -0.10 -4.39 5.54
C TYR A 100 0.40 -4.88 4.19
N ILE A 101 -0.51 -5.12 3.22
CA ILE A 101 -0.15 -5.52 1.85
C ILE A 101 0.76 -4.48 1.21
N GLY A 102 0.39 -3.20 1.29
CA GLY A 102 1.15 -2.10 0.70
C GLY A 102 2.57 -1.98 1.25
N VAL A 103 2.74 -2.08 2.57
CA VAL A 103 4.06 -2.02 3.22
C VAL A 103 4.92 -3.23 2.85
N VAL A 104 4.37 -4.44 2.89
CA VAL A 104 5.12 -5.66 2.54
C VAL A 104 5.50 -5.66 1.06
N ALA A 105 4.60 -5.26 0.16
CA ALA A 105 4.91 -5.09 -1.25
C ALA A 105 6.05 -4.08 -1.48
N ALA A 106 6.00 -2.91 -0.82
CA ALA A 106 7.05 -1.91 -0.92
C ALA A 106 8.41 -2.41 -0.41
N LEU A 107 8.43 -3.18 0.67
CA LEU A 107 9.66 -3.80 1.18
C LEU A 107 10.24 -4.80 0.19
N LEU A 108 9.42 -5.63 -0.44
CA LEU A 108 9.87 -6.58 -1.48
C LEU A 108 10.41 -5.84 -2.71
N ASP A 109 9.72 -4.78 -3.16
CA ASP A 109 10.17 -3.94 -4.26
C ASP A 109 11.53 -3.29 -3.97
N ILE A 110 11.74 -2.79 -2.76
CA ILE A 110 13.02 -2.23 -2.33
C ILE A 110 14.09 -3.34 -2.33
N CYS A 111 13.82 -4.47 -1.69
CA CYS A 111 14.82 -5.54 -1.56
C CYS A 111 15.26 -6.08 -2.92
N ILE A 112 14.31 -6.38 -3.81
CA ILE A 112 14.61 -6.96 -5.12
C ILE A 112 15.10 -5.86 -6.08
N GLY A 113 14.37 -4.76 -6.17
CA GLY A 113 14.62 -3.69 -7.14
C GLY A 113 15.94 -2.95 -6.89
N VAL A 114 16.28 -2.69 -5.63
CA VAL A 114 17.56 -2.04 -5.28
C VAL A 114 18.73 -2.94 -5.64
N VAL A 115 18.68 -4.21 -5.28
CA VAL A 115 19.76 -5.16 -5.60
C VAL A 115 19.91 -5.32 -7.11
N TYR A 116 18.81 -5.55 -7.81
CA TYR A 116 18.81 -5.71 -9.26
C TYR A 116 19.31 -4.44 -9.97
N GLY A 117 18.76 -3.29 -9.64
CA GLY A 117 19.16 -2.00 -10.23
C GLY A 117 20.61 -1.62 -9.91
N ALA A 118 21.08 -1.88 -8.68
CA ALA A 118 22.46 -1.62 -8.30
C ALA A 118 23.46 -2.49 -9.06
N VAL A 119 23.19 -3.79 -9.20
CA VAL A 119 24.04 -4.71 -9.99
C VAL A 119 24.08 -4.27 -11.46
N SER A 120 22.92 -4.08 -12.08
CA SER A 120 22.78 -3.63 -13.47
C SER A 120 23.52 -2.30 -13.70
N GLY A 121 23.24 -1.28 -12.90
CA GLY A 121 23.85 0.05 -13.05
C GLY A 121 25.35 0.11 -12.75
N PHE A 122 25.81 -0.64 -11.71
CA PHE A 122 27.22 -0.62 -11.32
C PHE A 122 28.11 -1.33 -12.33
N PHE A 123 27.77 -2.58 -12.70
CA PHE A 123 28.61 -3.38 -13.61
C PHE A 123 28.50 -2.86 -15.06
N GLY A 124 27.32 -2.50 -15.53
CA GLY A 124 27.11 -1.98 -16.88
C GLY A 124 27.41 -3.01 -18.00
N GLY A 125 27.53 -2.51 -19.24
CA GLY A 125 27.90 -3.33 -20.39
C GLY A 125 27.02 -4.57 -20.58
N ARG A 126 27.61 -5.72 -20.87
CA ARG A 126 26.87 -6.98 -21.12
C ARG A 126 26.00 -7.44 -19.95
N VAL A 127 26.43 -7.18 -18.70
CA VAL A 127 25.62 -7.51 -17.52
C VAL A 127 24.33 -6.70 -17.52
N ASP A 128 24.46 -5.41 -17.73
CA ASP A 128 23.33 -4.50 -17.83
C ASP A 128 22.41 -4.89 -18.99
N ASP A 129 22.96 -5.14 -20.19
CA ASP A 129 22.18 -5.51 -21.38
C ASP A 129 21.33 -6.78 -21.13
N VAL A 130 21.92 -7.83 -20.55
CA VAL A 130 21.20 -9.08 -20.23
C VAL A 130 20.13 -8.83 -19.18
N MET A 131 20.46 -8.09 -18.12
CA MET A 131 19.51 -7.80 -17.04
C MET A 131 18.34 -6.94 -17.55
N GLN A 132 18.60 -5.96 -18.44
CA GLN A 132 17.51 -5.17 -19.06
C GLN A 132 16.61 -6.03 -19.95
N ARG A 133 17.15 -7.00 -20.69
CA ARG A 133 16.33 -7.95 -21.48
C ARG A 133 15.40 -8.79 -20.61
N ILE A 134 15.90 -9.30 -19.49
CA ILE A 134 15.07 -10.05 -18.52
C ILE A 134 13.95 -9.13 -18.00
N LEU A 135 14.29 -7.90 -17.64
CA LEU A 135 13.35 -6.90 -17.12
C LEU A 135 12.27 -6.55 -18.16
N GLU A 136 12.64 -6.40 -19.44
CA GLU A 136 11.72 -6.14 -20.55
C GLU A 136 10.75 -7.31 -20.77
N ILE A 137 11.23 -8.56 -20.69
CA ILE A 137 10.39 -9.76 -20.82
C ILE A 137 9.35 -9.79 -19.68
N ILE A 138 9.77 -9.59 -18.43
CA ILE A 138 8.85 -9.59 -17.30
C ILE A 138 7.86 -8.42 -17.42
N ALA A 139 8.32 -7.23 -17.81
CA ALA A 139 7.50 -6.03 -17.97
C ALA A 139 6.46 -6.14 -19.10
N SER A 140 6.65 -7.07 -20.07
CA SER A 140 5.68 -7.30 -21.14
C SER A 140 4.40 -8.00 -20.65
N ILE A 141 4.44 -8.61 -19.46
CA ILE A 141 3.28 -9.29 -18.89
C ILE A 141 2.47 -8.26 -18.08
N PRO A 142 1.18 -8.04 -18.41
CA PRO A 142 0.34 -7.16 -17.63
C PRO A 142 0.20 -7.62 -16.18
N ASN A 143 0.55 -6.76 -15.23
CA ASN A 143 0.57 -7.09 -13.80
C ASN A 143 -0.78 -7.67 -13.32
N LEU A 144 -1.89 -7.07 -13.74
CA LEU A 144 -3.23 -7.52 -13.36
C LEU A 144 -3.50 -8.98 -13.75
N ILE A 145 -3.01 -9.40 -14.94
CA ILE A 145 -3.17 -10.79 -15.40
C ILE A 145 -2.39 -11.74 -14.49
N VAL A 146 -1.16 -11.38 -14.09
CA VAL A 146 -0.36 -12.19 -13.17
C VAL A 146 -1.11 -12.40 -11.86
N VAL A 147 -1.65 -11.31 -11.28
CA VAL A 147 -2.35 -11.38 -9.99
C VAL A 147 -3.63 -12.23 -10.09
N ILE A 148 -4.44 -12.04 -11.15
CA ILE A 148 -5.65 -12.85 -11.37
C ILE A 148 -5.31 -14.33 -11.52
N LEU A 149 -4.27 -14.68 -12.29
CA LEU A 149 -3.84 -16.07 -12.46
C LEU A 149 -3.37 -16.68 -11.14
N PHE A 150 -2.64 -15.92 -10.32
CA PHE A 150 -2.22 -16.39 -9.00
C PHE A 150 -3.40 -16.68 -8.08
N VAL A 151 -4.38 -15.78 -8.02
CA VAL A 151 -5.59 -15.97 -7.21
C VAL A 151 -6.45 -17.14 -7.71
N LEU A 152 -6.44 -17.44 -9.03
CA LEU A 152 -7.15 -18.58 -9.60
C LEU A 152 -6.45 -19.93 -9.32
N ILE A 153 -5.10 -19.95 -9.31
CA ILE A 153 -4.31 -21.19 -9.14
C ILE A 153 -4.13 -21.50 -7.65
N PHE A 154 -3.88 -20.49 -6.85
CA PHE A 154 -3.69 -20.60 -5.40
C PHE A 154 -4.95 -20.12 -4.67
N GLU A 155 -5.20 -20.63 -3.48
CA GLU A 155 -6.33 -20.13 -2.68
C GLU A 155 -6.20 -18.63 -2.40
N PRO A 156 -7.32 -17.86 -2.46
CA PRO A 156 -7.32 -16.44 -2.16
C PRO A 156 -6.80 -16.18 -0.75
N SER A 157 -5.66 -15.51 -0.66
CA SER A 157 -5.04 -15.14 0.61
C SER A 157 -4.22 -13.86 0.46
N ILE A 158 -3.95 -13.18 1.58
CA ILE A 158 -3.08 -12.00 1.60
C ILE A 158 -1.70 -12.33 1.01
N TRP A 159 -1.16 -13.53 1.32
CA TRP A 159 0.13 -13.97 0.83
C TRP A 159 0.12 -14.23 -0.68
N THR A 160 -0.95 -14.79 -1.22
CA THR A 160 -1.11 -15.01 -2.66
C THR A 160 -1.05 -13.69 -3.42
N ILE A 161 -1.76 -12.66 -2.92
CA ILE A 161 -1.75 -11.31 -3.50
C ILE A 161 -0.34 -10.70 -3.43
N ILE A 162 0.32 -10.73 -2.27
CA ILE A 162 1.67 -10.19 -2.09
C ILE A 162 2.66 -10.87 -3.02
N LEU A 163 2.65 -12.20 -3.11
CA LEU A 163 3.55 -12.96 -3.99
C LEU A 163 3.30 -12.63 -5.46
N ALA A 164 2.05 -12.57 -5.89
CA ALA A 164 1.71 -12.19 -7.25
C ALA A 164 2.21 -10.79 -7.62
N MET A 165 2.01 -9.82 -6.72
CA MET A 165 2.49 -8.45 -6.91
C MET A 165 4.02 -8.36 -6.92
N SER A 166 4.70 -9.20 -6.14
CA SER A 166 6.16 -9.22 -6.06
C SER A 166 6.85 -9.70 -7.33
N ILE A 167 6.13 -10.29 -8.29
CA ILE A 167 6.72 -10.72 -9.57
C ILE A 167 7.09 -9.53 -10.45
N THR A 168 6.25 -8.50 -10.48
CA THR A 168 6.41 -7.35 -11.38
C THR A 168 6.62 -6.01 -10.67
N GLY A 169 6.27 -5.89 -9.40
CA GLY A 169 6.30 -4.62 -8.65
C GLY A 169 7.68 -3.96 -8.62
N TRP A 170 8.72 -4.74 -8.36
CA TRP A 170 10.11 -4.27 -8.23
C TRP A 170 10.74 -3.71 -9.52
N LEU A 171 10.13 -3.93 -10.69
CA LEU A 171 10.66 -3.48 -11.98
C LEU A 171 10.86 -1.96 -12.05
N GLY A 172 9.92 -1.19 -11.51
CA GLY A 172 10.00 0.26 -11.43
C GLY A 172 11.17 0.73 -10.56
N MET A 173 11.30 0.16 -9.37
CA MET A 173 12.39 0.44 -8.44
C MET A 173 13.75 0.11 -9.06
N SER A 174 13.88 -1.03 -9.74
CA SER A 174 15.14 -1.43 -10.38
C SER A 174 15.61 -0.45 -11.45
N ARG A 175 14.68 0.09 -12.26
CA ARG A 175 15.00 1.11 -13.29
C ARG A 175 15.48 2.41 -12.67
N VAL A 176 14.83 2.88 -11.61
CA VAL A 176 15.22 4.10 -10.89
C VAL A 176 16.60 3.94 -10.28
N VAL A 177 16.83 2.86 -9.56
CA VAL A 177 18.13 2.58 -8.90
C VAL A 177 19.23 2.42 -9.93
N ARG A 178 18.98 1.68 -11.03
CA ARG A 178 19.94 1.57 -12.13
C ARG A 178 20.32 2.94 -12.69
N GLY A 179 19.35 3.81 -12.96
CA GLY A 179 19.59 5.17 -13.46
C GLY A 179 20.49 5.99 -12.53
N GLU A 180 20.21 5.96 -11.23
CA GLU A 180 21.01 6.65 -10.22
C GLU A 180 22.42 6.05 -10.12
N PHE A 181 22.57 4.73 -10.18
CA PHE A 181 23.88 4.08 -10.17
C PHE A 181 24.73 4.43 -11.39
N LEU A 182 24.14 4.46 -12.59
CA LEU A 182 24.82 4.87 -13.83
C LEU A 182 25.31 6.32 -13.75
N LYS A 183 24.52 7.21 -13.13
CA LYS A 183 24.86 8.61 -12.93
C LYS A 183 25.94 8.78 -11.87
N LEU A 184 25.78 8.15 -10.70
CA LEU A 184 26.63 8.35 -9.54
C LEU A 184 28.02 7.68 -9.70
N LYS A 185 28.14 6.53 -10.38
CA LYS A 185 29.41 5.84 -10.54
C LYS A 185 30.48 6.65 -11.27
N ASN A 186 30.07 7.63 -12.07
CA ASN A 186 30.97 8.51 -12.83
C ASN A 186 31.23 9.84 -12.12
N GLN A 187 30.75 10.04 -10.89
CA GLN A 187 31.01 11.25 -10.11
C GLN A 187 32.41 11.26 -9.54
N GLU A 188 33.00 12.46 -9.44
CA GLU A 188 34.39 12.67 -9.00
C GLU A 188 34.71 12.00 -7.66
N PHE A 189 33.81 12.06 -6.69
CA PHE A 189 34.04 11.46 -5.37
C PHE A 189 34.09 9.91 -5.43
N VAL A 190 33.38 9.28 -6.37
CA VAL A 190 33.45 7.82 -6.59
C VAL A 190 34.74 7.46 -7.28
N LEU A 191 35.10 8.19 -8.34
CA LEU A 191 36.35 8.01 -9.08
C LEU A 191 37.60 8.24 -8.18
N ALA A 192 37.60 9.29 -7.36
CA ALA A 192 38.65 9.54 -6.38
C ALA A 192 38.78 8.38 -5.38
N SER A 193 37.64 7.85 -4.88
CA SER A 193 37.67 6.70 -3.99
C SER A 193 38.21 5.44 -4.66
N GLN A 194 37.90 5.26 -5.95
CA GLN A 194 38.37 4.13 -6.76
C GLN A 194 39.91 4.23 -6.99
N THR A 195 40.44 5.41 -7.32
CA THR A 195 41.89 5.60 -7.48
C THR A 195 42.67 5.39 -6.18
N LEU A 196 42.05 5.61 -5.03
CA LEU A 196 42.59 5.29 -3.72
C LEU A 196 42.47 3.82 -3.33
N GLY A 197 42.05 2.94 -4.27
CA GLY A 197 42.01 1.50 -4.09
C GLY A 197 40.78 0.98 -3.35
N ALA A 198 39.67 1.74 -3.31
CA ALA A 198 38.44 1.24 -2.71
C ALA A 198 37.88 0.03 -3.48
N SER A 199 37.48 -1.03 -2.76
CA SER A 199 36.86 -2.20 -3.35
C SER A 199 35.48 -1.86 -3.94
N LYS A 200 35.00 -2.65 -4.93
CA LYS A 200 33.68 -2.49 -5.55
C LYS A 200 32.56 -2.48 -4.52
N PHE A 201 32.64 -3.35 -3.53
CA PHE A 201 31.69 -3.42 -2.42
C PHE A 201 31.65 -2.09 -1.64
N LYS A 202 32.83 -1.54 -1.31
CA LYS A 202 32.92 -0.25 -0.61
C LYS A 202 32.35 0.90 -1.45
N LEU A 203 32.61 0.90 -2.77
CA LEU A 203 32.03 1.91 -3.68
C LEU A 203 30.49 1.82 -3.70
N ILE A 204 29.93 0.62 -3.82
CA ILE A 204 28.47 0.40 -3.84
C ILE A 204 27.86 0.86 -2.51
N PHE A 205 28.25 0.23 -1.40
CA PHE A 205 27.54 0.38 -0.12
C PHE A 205 27.86 1.66 0.64
N LYS A 206 29.09 2.22 0.48
CA LYS A 206 29.51 3.41 1.22
C LYS A 206 29.35 4.72 0.44
N HIS A 207 29.42 4.65 -0.90
CA HIS A 207 29.44 5.85 -1.72
C HIS A 207 28.21 6.01 -2.61
N ILE A 208 27.78 4.96 -3.35
CA ILE A 208 26.70 5.10 -4.32
C ILE A 208 25.34 4.89 -3.68
N LEU A 209 25.12 3.77 -3.00
CA LEU A 209 23.82 3.42 -2.42
C LEU A 209 23.30 4.48 -1.43
N PRO A 210 24.09 5.06 -0.51
CA PRO A 210 23.60 6.11 0.38
C PRO A 210 23.14 7.36 -0.36
N ASN A 211 23.77 7.69 -1.49
CA ASN A 211 23.38 8.83 -2.32
C ASN A 211 22.15 8.53 -3.19
N THR A 212 21.77 7.26 -3.36
CA THR A 212 20.57 6.80 -4.07
C THR A 212 19.35 6.74 -3.15
N LEU A 213 19.51 6.77 -1.82
CA LEU A 213 18.41 6.60 -0.85
C LEU A 213 17.25 7.58 -1.08
N GLY A 214 17.55 8.82 -1.47
CA GLY A 214 16.50 9.80 -1.77
C GLY A 214 15.55 9.32 -2.86
N ALA A 215 16.09 8.79 -3.96
CA ALA A 215 15.30 8.26 -5.07
C ALA A 215 14.54 6.98 -4.66
N ILE A 216 15.17 6.09 -3.88
CA ILE A 216 14.56 4.87 -3.36
C ILE A 216 13.35 5.21 -2.49
N VAL A 217 13.49 6.13 -1.52
CA VAL A 217 12.41 6.54 -0.62
C VAL A 217 11.25 7.16 -1.42
N VAL A 218 11.53 8.05 -2.36
CA VAL A 218 10.49 8.68 -3.19
C VAL A 218 9.75 7.62 -4.02
N THR A 219 10.46 6.67 -4.63
CA THR A 219 9.85 5.60 -5.43
C THR A 219 8.98 4.70 -4.55
N SER A 220 9.46 4.30 -3.38
CA SER A 220 8.70 3.44 -2.46
C SER A 220 7.42 4.09 -1.91
N MET A 221 7.41 5.43 -1.80
CA MET A 221 6.17 6.16 -1.44
C MET A 221 5.05 6.01 -2.47
N PHE A 222 5.37 5.77 -3.74
CA PHE A 222 4.37 5.50 -4.78
C PHE A 222 3.99 4.02 -4.86
N THR A 223 4.84 3.11 -4.39
CA THR A 223 4.54 1.67 -4.38
C THR A 223 3.37 1.35 -3.45
N VAL A 224 3.31 1.93 -2.25
CA VAL A 224 2.25 1.64 -1.27
C VAL A 224 0.85 1.97 -1.82
N PRO A 225 0.55 3.19 -2.33
CA PRO A 225 -0.76 3.48 -2.93
C PRO A 225 -1.07 2.59 -4.13
N SER A 226 -0.07 2.27 -4.96
CA SER A 226 -0.25 1.40 -6.13
C SER A 226 -0.64 -0.02 -5.70
N ALA A 227 0.00 -0.55 -4.66
CA ALA A 227 -0.31 -1.87 -4.12
C ALA A 227 -1.74 -1.93 -3.55
N ILE A 228 -2.16 -0.91 -2.78
CA ILE A 228 -3.53 -0.80 -2.26
C ILE A 228 -4.54 -0.70 -3.40
N PHE A 229 -4.22 0.05 -4.45
CA PHE A 229 -5.07 0.17 -5.63
C PHE A 229 -5.26 -1.18 -6.33
N PHE A 230 -4.19 -1.94 -6.54
CA PHE A 230 -4.28 -3.27 -7.14
C PHE A 230 -5.04 -4.27 -6.26
N GLU A 231 -4.84 -4.21 -4.93
CA GLU A 231 -5.57 -5.05 -3.98
C GLU A 231 -7.08 -4.78 -4.03
N ALA A 232 -7.50 -3.53 -4.19
CA ALA A 232 -8.91 -3.16 -4.27
C ALA A 232 -9.63 -3.66 -5.53
N PHE A 233 -8.89 -4.09 -6.57
CA PHE A 233 -9.44 -4.69 -7.80
C PHE A 233 -9.64 -6.21 -7.72
N LEU A 234 -9.16 -6.84 -6.67
CA LEU A 234 -9.19 -8.30 -6.48
C LEU A 234 -10.22 -8.73 -5.47
#